data_167bb0ecdc01efdfae46ec2a5ddfbad4
#
_entry.id   167bb0ecdc01efdfae46ec2a5ddfbad4
#
_cell.length_a   1.000
_cell.length_b   1.000
_cell.length_c   1.000
_cell.angle_alpha   90.00
_cell.angle_beta   90.00
_cell.angle_gamma   90.00
#
_symmetry.space_group_name_H-M   'P 1'
#
loop_
_entity.id
_entity.type
_entity.pdbx_description
1 polymer ?
#
loop_
_entity_poly.entity_id
_entity_poly.type
_entity_poly.pdbx_seq_one_letter_code
_entity_poly.pdbx_strand_id
1 'polypeptide(L)'
;LYTSWGKVALNAASTGVSNLLGYSAKGTQFIFGPLASPEIGGNSFAILALPVIIFFASLISILYYLGIMQYMIRWIGGGLQKITGISKVESLCAAANIFVGQSESPLVIRPYLAGLRPEQLFCVMTVGMAGVAGTILAAYASMGIRIDYLLAAAFMSAPGGILMAKIMMPDVPPAALAEGDPAL
;
A
#
# COMPACT_ATOMS: atom_id res chain seq x y z
N LEU A 1 -2.00 15.38 8.40
CA LEU A 1 -1.04 14.98 9.45
C LEU A 1 -0.90 16.01 10.58
N TYR A 2 -0.95 17.32 10.27
CA TYR A 2 -0.81 18.38 11.27
C TYR A 2 -2.11 18.73 12.01
N THR A 3 -3.25 18.25 11.55
CA THR A 3 -4.57 18.45 12.18
C THR A 3 -4.73 17.52 13.38
N SER A 4 -5.44 17.95 14.42
CA SER A 4 -5.70 17.13 15.63
C SER A 4 -6.33 15.76 15.29
N TRP A 5 -7.30 15.75 14.39
CA TRP A 5 -7.94 14.52 13.88
C TRP A 5 -6.98 13.59 13.14
N GLY A 6 -6.08 14.16 12.31
CA GLY A 6 -5.06 13.38 11.60
C GLY A 6 -4.07 12.72 12.56
N LYS A 7 -3.66 13.42 13.62
CA LYS A 7 -2.79 12.85 14.67
C LYS A 7 -3.48 11.70 15.43
N VAL A 8 -4.76 11.86 15.77
CA VAL A 8 -5.52 10.81 16.46
C VAL A 8 -5.65 9.56 15.57
N ALA A 9 -6.02 9.74 14.31
CA ALA A 9 -6.15 8.62 13.37
C ALA A 9 -4.80 7.91 13.14
N LEU A 10 -3.72 8.68 12.96
CA LEU A 10 -2.37 8.13 12.78
C LEU A 10 -1.89 7.37 14.02
N ASN A 11 -2.12 7.92 15.21
CA ASN A 11 -1.75 7.26 16.46
C ASN A 11 -2.55 5.96 16.66
N ALA A 12 -3.84 5.96 16.38
CA ALA A 12 -4.66 4.75 16.47
C ALA A 12 -4.16 3.66 15.50
N ALA A 13 -3.87 4.03 14.24
CA ALA A 13 -3.31 3.12 13.25
C ALA A 13 -1.91 2.61 13.68
N SER A 14 -1.04 3.48 14.14
CA SER A 14 0.30 3.15 14.63
C SER A 14 0.25 2.17 15.81
N THR A 15 -0.66 2.41 16.78
CA THR A 15 -0.87 1.50 17.92
C THR A 15 -1.37 0.13 17.44
N GLY A 16 -2.30 0.09 16.49
CA GLY A 16 -2.77 -1.16 15.90
C GLY A 16 -1.64 -1.96 15.24
N VAL A 17 -0.82 -1.33 14.43
CA VAL A 17 0.35 -1.96 13.79
C VAL A 17 1.38 -2.41 14.82
N SER A 18 1.67 -1.61 15.84
CA SER A 18 2.57 -1.98 16.95
C SER A 18 2.10 -3.24 17.68
N ASN A 19 0.81 -3.37 17.95
CA ASN A 19 0.23 -4.55 18.58
C ASN A 19 0.39 -5.79 17.69
N LEU A 20 0.13 -5.65 16.38
CA LEU A 20 0.33 -6.75 15.42
C LEU A 20 1.80 -7.18 15.34
N LEU A 21 2.74 -6.24 15.35
CA LEU A 21 4.18 -6.54 15.44
C LEU A 21 4.51 -7.29 16.72
N GLY A 22 3.90 -6.93 17.85
CA GLY A 22 4.04 -7.65 19.12
C GLY A 22 3.59 -9.12 19.03
N TYR A 23 2.50 -9.42 18.31
CA TYR A 23 2.07 -10.81 18.07
C TYR A 23 3.06 -11.56 17.16
N SER A 24 3.54 -10.92 16.11
CA SER A 24 4.58 -11.49 15.24
C SER A 24 5.86 -11.80 15.99
N ALA A 25 6.32 -10.90 16.87
CA ALA A 25 7.49 -11.11 17.70
C ALA A 25 7.35 -12.32 18.65
N LYS A 26 6.17 -12.50 19.25
CA LYS A 26 5.88 -13.70 20.08
C LYS A 26 5.94 -14.98 19.25
N GLY A 27 5.42 -14.97 18.01
CA GLY A 27 5.52 -16.09 17.09
C GLY A 27 6.98 -16.41 16.72
N THR A 28 7.77 -15.39 16.43
CA THR A 28 9.20 -15.52 16.14
C THR A 28 9.96 -16.12 17.34
N GLN A 29 9.67 -15.64 18.53
CA GLN A 29 10.26 -16.16 19.77
C GLN A 29 9.90 -17.62 20.02
N PHE A 30 8.66 -18.01 19.72
CA PHE A 30 8.22 -19.40 19.83
C PHE A 30 8.98 -20.35 18.88
N ILE A 31 9.22 -19.91 17.63
CA ILE A 31 9.88 -20.74 16.60
C ILE A 31 11.39 -20.78 16.81
N PHE A 32 12.01 -19.64 17.03
CA PHE A 32 13.48 -19.50 17.07
C PHE A 32 14.07 -19.52 18.48
N GLY A 33 13.23 -19.45 19.53
CA GLY A 33 13.66 -19.51 20.92
C GLY A 33 14.74 -18.48 21.25
N PRO A 34 15.88 -18.92 21.85
CA PRO A 34 16.97 -18.03 22.23
C PRO A 34 17.63 -17.27 21.07
N LEU A 35 17.54 -17.78 19.83
CA LEU A 35 18.07 -17.11 18.64
C LEU A 35 17.32 -15.82 18.31
N ALA A 36 16.07 -15.67 18.78
CA ALA A 36 15.30 -14.44 18.63
C ALA A 36 15.68 -13.36 19.67
N SER A 37 16.55 -13.68 20.64
CA SER A 37 17.01 -12.70 21.62
C SER A 37 18.04 -11.74 20.99
N PRO A 38 18.06 -10.45 21.40
CA PRO A 38 19.02 -9.47 20.92
C PRO A 38 20.49 -9.86 21.11
N GLU A 39 20.76 -10.70 22.13
CA GLU A 39 22.11 -11.09 22.53
C GLU A 39 22.71 -12.17 21.62
N ILE A 40 21.90 -13.04 21.02
CA ILE A 40 22.39 -14.21 20.28
C ILE A 40 22.17 -14.05 18.77
N GLY A 41 20.99 -13.67 18.33
CA GLY A 41 20.63 -13.61 16.90
C GLY A 41 19.78 -12.40 16.50
N GLY A 42 19.43 -11.54 17.45
CA GLY A 42 18.49 -10.43 17.26
C GLY A 42 18.91 -9.33 16.28
N ASN A 43 20.17 -9.34 15.84
CA ASN A 43 20.63 -8.41 14.78
C ASN A 43 20.61 -9.04 13.38
N SER A 44 20.18 -10.30 13.25
CA SER A 44 20.04 -10.93 11.94
C SER A 44 18.73 -10.53 11.26
N PHE A 45 18.82 -9.95 10.07
CA PHE A 45 17.66 -9.64 9.23
C PHE A 45 16.75 -10.87 9.02
N ALA A 46 17.34 -12.05 8.86
CA ALA A 46 16.61 -13.29 8.65
C ALA A 46 15.71 -13.66 9.84
N ILE A 47 16.14 -13.37 11.06
CA ILE A 47 15.39 -13.73 12.28
C ILE A 47 14.41 -12.61 12.65
N LEU A 48 14.78 -11.35 12.43
CA LEU A 48 13.93 -10.22 12.79
C LEU A 48 12.86 -9.90 11.74
N ALA A 49 13.25 -9.81 10.47
CA ALA A 49 12.38 -9.25 9.44
C ALA A 49 11.61 -10.32 8.65
N LEU A 50 12.20 -11.45 8.30
CA LEU A 50 11.52 -12.45 7.48
C LEU A 50 10.27 -13.05 8.14
N PRO A 51 10.26 -13.41 9.43
CA PRO A 51 9.05 -13.91 10.08
C PRO A 51 7.93 -12.87 10.14
N VAL A 52 8.28 -11.59 10.31
CA VAL A 52 7.33 -10.48 10.29
C VAL A 52 6.68 -10.36 8.92
N ILE A 53 7.46 -10.45 7.82
CA ILE A 53 6.95 -10.41 6.45
C ILE A 53 5.96 -11.57 6.22
N ILE A 54 6.32 -12.79 6.62
CA ILE A 54 5.45 -13.98 6.48
C ILE A 54 4.16 -13.80 7.27
N PHE A 55 4.25 -13.33 8.52
CA PHE A 55 3.07 -13.05 9.35
C PHE A 55 2.12 -12.05 8.70
N PHE A 56 2.64 -10.90 8.23
CA PHE A 56 1.81 -9.89 7.60
C PHE A 56 1.26 -10.34 6.25
N ALA A 57 2.01 -11.10 5.45
CA ALA A 57 1.51 -11.68 4.20
C ALA A 57 0.34 -12.63 4.46
N SER A 58 0.45 -13.49 5.48
CA SER A 58 -0.62 -14.40 5.91
C SER A 58 -1.84 -13.63 6.42
N LEU A 59 -1.63 -12.59 7.23
CA LEU A 59 -2.70 -11.73 7.74
C LEU A 59 -3.46 -11.04 6.60
N ILE A 60 -2.74 -10.45 5.65
CA ILE A 60 -3.33 -9.80 4.47
C ILE A 60 -4.14 -10.82 3.65
N SER A 61 -3.63 -12.04 3.45
CA SER A 61 -4.34 -13.11 2.76
C SER A 61 -5.65 -13.48 3.45
N ILE A 62 -5.65 -13.58 4.77
CA ILE A 62 -6.87 -13.83 5.56
C ILE A 62 -7.86 -12.67 5.42
N LEU A 63 -7.39 -11.41 5.49
CA LEU A 63 -8.26 -10.23 5.31
C LEU A 63 -8.88 -10.17 3.91
N TYR A 64 -8.14 -10.63 2.88
CA TYR A 64 -8.67 -10.79 1.53
C TYR A 64 -9.76 -11.87 1.46
N TYR A 65 -9.51 -13.02 2.08
CA TYR A 65 -10.48 -14.12 2.12
C TYR A 65 -11.79 -13.71 2.81
N LEU A 66 -11.70 -12.96 3.91
CA LEU A 66 -12.85 -12.44 4.65
C LEU A 66 -13.58 -11.29 3.95
N GLY A 67 -13.05 -10.74 2.86
CA GLY A 67 -13.63 -9.60 2.14
C GLY A 67 -13.38 -8.24 2.79
N ILE A 68 -12.73 -8.19 3.94
CA ILE A 68 -12.45 -6.94 4.68
C ILE A 68 -11.54 -6.04 3.86
N MET A 69 -10.51 -6.60 3.24
CA MET A 69 -9.57 -5.84 2.42
C MET A 69 -10.24 -5.19 1.22
N GLN A 70 -11.13 -5.91 0.53
CA GLN A 70 -11.87 -5.35 -0.61
C GLN A 70 -12.76 -4.17 -0.21
N TYR A 71 -13.37 -4.25 0.98
CA TYR A 71 -14.16 -3.15 1.52
C TYR A 71 -13.29 -1.91 1.81
N MET A 72 -12.15 -2.09 2.46
CA MET A 72 -11.19 -1.03 2.76
C MET A 72 -10.65 -0.37 1.48
N ILE A 73 -10.24 -1.18 0.48
CA ILE A 73 -9.75 -0.68 -0.81
C ILE A 73 -10.82 0.14 -1.53
N ARG A 74 -12.07 -0.31 -1.55
CA ARG A 74 -13.18 0.42 -2.16
C ARG A 74 -13.45 1.75 -1.47
N TRP A 75 -13.38 1.78 -0.14
CA TRP A 75 -13.63 3.00 0.64
C TRP A 75 -12.51 4.03 0.44
N ILE A 76 -11.26 3.61 0.55
CA ILE A 76 -10.08 4.47 0.31
C ILE A 76 -10.01 4.90 -1.15
N GLY A 77 -10.22 3.97 -2.09
CA GLY A 77 -10.25 4.28 -3.52
C GLY A 77 -11.35 5.27 -3.88
N GLY A 78 -12.55 5.14 -3.29
CA GLY A 78 -13.62 6.14 -3.46
C GLY A 78 -13.23 7.52 -2.94
N GLY A 79 -12.52 7.59 -1.82
CA GLY A 79 -11.97 8.84 -1.30
C GLY A 79 -10.93 9.47 -2.24
N LEU A 80 -9.99 8.67 -2.73
CA LEU A 80 -8.98 9.09 -3.70
C LEU A 80 -9.62 9.60 -5.00
N GLN A 81 -10.58 8.86 -5.55
CA GLN A 81 -11.32 9.25 -6.75
C GLN A 81 -12.00 10.61 -6.58
N LYS A 82 -12.65 10.84 -5.43
CA LYS A 82 -13.37 12.10 -5.16
C LYS A 82 -12.41 13.29 -5.01
N ILE A 83 -11.22 13.07 -4.46
CA ILE A 83 -10.24 14.14 -4.22
C ILE A 83 -9.43 14.44 -5.48
N THR A 84 -9.00 13.40 -6.21
CA THR A 84 -8.08 13.54 -7.35
C THR A 84 -8.77 13.58 -8.71
N GLY A 85 -10.04 13.17 -8.80
CA GLY A 85 -10.80 13.14 -10.06
C GLY A 85 -10.42 12.02 -11.03
N ILE A 86 -9.53 11.09 -10.64
CA ILE A 86 -9.09 9.95 -11.47
C ILE A 86 -10.20 8.92 -11.67
N SER A 87 -10.00 7.97 -12.59
CA SER A 87 -10.96 6.90 -12.83
C SER A 87 -11.07 5.96 -11.62
N LYS A 88 -12.21 5.28 -11.52
CA LYS A 88 -12.47 4.30 -10.46
C LYS A 88 -11.45 3.16 -10.46
N VAL A 89 -10.97 2.74 -11.63
CA VAL A 89 -10.00 1.65 -11.76
C VAL A 89 -8.63 2.08 -11.25
N GLU A 90 -8.16 3.26 -11.64
CA GLU A 90 -6.92 3.85 -11.13
C GLU A 90 -6.95 4.03 -9.62
N SER A 91 -8.06 4.56 -9.09
CA SER A 91 -8.22 4.80 -7.65
C SER A 91 -8.23 3.51 -6.83
N LEU A 92 -8.86 2.44 -7.34
CA LEU A 92 -8.85 1.12 -6.70
C LEU A 92 -7.45 0.51 -6.67
N CYS A 93 -6.71 0.61 -7.78
CA CYS A 93 -5.33 0.13 -7.83
C CYS A 93 -4.42 0.91 -6.89
N ALA A 94 -4.53 2.24 -6.87
CA ALA A 94 -3.78 3.10 -5.96
C ALA A 94 -4.06 2.78 -4.48
N ALA A 95 -5.33 2.58 -4.13
CA ALA A 95 -5.72 2.20 -2.78
C ALA A 95 -5.18 0.80 -2.39
N ALA A 96 -5.22 -0.16 -3.31
CA ALA A 96 -4.68 -1.50 -3.09
C ALA A 96 -3.16 -1.46 -2.85
N ASN A 97 -2.45 -0.61 -3.60
CA ASN A 97 -0.98 -0.50 -3.51
C ASN A 97 -0.49 -0.08 -2.12
N ILE A 98 -1.28 0.64 -1.34
CA ILE A 98 -0.95 1.01 0.05
C ILE A 98 -0.72 -0.24 0.91
N PHE A 99 -1.45 -1.32 0.64
CA PHE A 99 -1.44 -2.53 1.48
C PHE A 99 -0.60 -3.66 0.90
N VAL A 100 -0.76 -3.96 -0.40
CA VAL A 100 -0.20 -5.18 -1.00
C VAL A 100 1.02 -4.94 -1.89
N GLY A 101 1.28 -3.72 -2.29
CA GLY A 101 2.44 -3.39 -3.13
C GLY A 101 2.19 -3.51 -4.63
N GLN A 102 3.22 -3.15 -5.38
CA GLN A 102 3.16 -2.92 -6.83
C GLN A 102 2.89 -4.19 -7.67
N SER A 103 3.32 -5.35 -7.20
CA SER A 103 3.14 -6.61 -7.94
C SER A 103 1.73 -7.17 -7.81
N GLU A 104 1.06 -6.89 -6.71
CA GLU A 104 -0.24 -7.45 -6.36
C GLU A 104 -1.40 -6.49 -6.62
N SER A 105 -1.17 -5.18 -6.49
CA SER A 105 -2.21 -4.17 -6.69
C SER A 105 -2.84 -4.20 -8.09
N PRO A 106 -2.12 -4.47 -9.21
CA PRO A 106 -2.73 -4.62 -10.53
C PRO A 106 -3.65 -5.82 -10.63
N LEU A 107 -3.47 -6.86 -9.80
CA LEU A 107 -4.36 -8.03 -9.81
C LEU A 107 -5.77 -7.68 -9.36
N VAL A 108 -5.94 -6.66 -8.51
CA VAL A 108 -7.27 -6.17 -8.08
C VAL A 108 -8.06 -5.61 -9.26
N ILE A 109 -7.38 -5.04 -10.25
CA ILE A 109 -7.99 -4.45 -11.44
C ILE A 109 -7.81 -5.31 -12.70
N ARG A 110 -7.34 -6.55 -12.57
CA ARG A 110 -7.04 -7.46 -13.69
C ARG A 110 -8.11 -7.52 -14.79
N PRO A 111 -9.42 -7.60 -14.47
CA PRO A 111 -10.45 -7.65 -15.50
C PRO A 111 -10.53 -6.38 -16.37
N TYR A 112 -10.02 -5.26 -15.87
CA TYR A 112 -10.10 -3.95 -16.50
C TYR A 112 -8.81 -3.54 -17.21
N LEU A 113 -7.68 -4.26 -17.00
CA LEU A 113 -6.37 -3.88 -17.54
C LEU A 113 -6.34 -3.73 -19.05
N ALA A 114 -7.00 -4.65 -19.79
CA ALA A 114 -7.02 -4.61 -21.24
C ALA A 114 -7.80 -3.42 -21.82
N GLY A 115 -8.68 -2.80 -21.03
CA GLY A 115 -9.47 -1.63 -21.44
C GLY A 115 -8.92 -0.30 -20.92
N LEU A 116 -7.77 -0.29 -20.24
CA LEU A 116 -7.16 0.94 -19.78
C LEU A 116 -6.51 1.70 -20.93
N ARG A 117 -6.73 3.02 -20.94
CA ARG A 117 -6.03 3.93 -21.84
C ARG A 117 -4.55 4.07 -21.40
N PRO A 118 -3.63 4.45 -22.31
CA PRO A 118 -2.21 4.60 -21.98
C PRO A 118 -1.93 5.49 -20.77
N GLU A 119 -2.62 6.63 -20.64
CA GLU A 119 -2.47 7.53 -19.49
C GLU A 119 -2.95 6.92 -18.18
N GLN A 120 -3.98 6.09 -18.21
CA GLN A 120 -4.48 5.37 -17.04
C GLN A 120 -3.51 4.26 -16.64
N LEU A 121 -2.98 3.53 -17.61
CA LEU A 121 -1.97 2.50 -17.37
C LEU A 121 -0.68 3.12 -16.79
N PHE A 122 -0.26 4.26 -17.34
CA PHE A 122 0.88 5.01 -16.83
C PHE A 122 0.67 5.44 -15.37
N CYS A 123 -0.53 5.91 -15.04
CA CYS A 123 -0.89 6.27 -13.66
C CYS A 123 -0.79 5.05 -12.72
N VAL A 124 -1.34 3.90 -13.11
CA VAL A 124 -1.26 2.65 -12.34
C VAL A 124 0.19 2.24 -12.09
N MET A 125 1.04 2.30 -13.12
CA MET A 125 2.47 1.94 -13.02
C MET A 125 3.23 2.93 -12.12
N THR A 126 3.01 4.23 -12.29
CA THR A 126 3.68 5.27 -11.49
C THR A 126 3.31 5.17 -10.02
N VAL A 127 2.02 5.01 -9.71
CA VAL A 127 1.55 4.82 -8.33
C VAL A 127 2.10 3.53 -7.73
N GLY A 128 2.20 2.45 -8.53
CA GLY A 128 2.81 1.20 -8.11
C GLY A 128 4.25 1.39 -7.64
N MET A 129 5.03 2.15 -8.39
CA MET A 129 6.45 2.43 -8.05
C MET A 129 6.62 3.47 -6.94
N ALA A 130 5.63 4.32 -6.70
CA ALA A 130 5.71 5.36 -5.67
C ALA A 130 5.53 4.82 -4.24
N GLY A 131 4.92 3.65 -4.08
CA GLY A 131 4.61 3.05 -2.79
C GLY A 131 5.48 1.84 -2.45
N VAL A 132 5.42 1.45 -1.18
CA VAL A 132 6.07 0.24 -0.65
C VAL A 132 5.00 -0.65 -0.05
N ALA A 133 5.09 -1.96 -0.29
CA ALA A 133 4.13 -2.94 0.23
C ALA A 133 4.03 -2.89 1.76
N GLY A 134 2.82 -3.05 2.29
CA GLY A 134 2.57 -3.05 3.74
C GLY A 134 3.39 -4.10 4.50
N THR A 135 3.67 -5.24 3.89
CA THR A 135 4.52 -6.29 4.45
C THR A 135 5.96 -5.82 4.66
N ILE A 136 6.51 -5.04 3.73
CA ILE A 136 7.85 -4.48 3.83
C ILE A 136 7.90 -3.34 4.86
N LEU A 137 6.83 -2.54 4.96
CA LEU A 137 6.73 -1.53 6.03
C LEU A 137 6.81 -2.16 7.42
N ALA A 138 6.16 -3.33 7.60
CA ALA A 138 6.24 -4.08 8.84
C ALA A 138 7.68 -4.55 9.14
N ALA A 139 8.43 -4.98 8.12
CA ALA A 139 9.84 -5.33 8.28
C ALA A 139 10.68 -4.12 8.68
N TYR A 140 10.47 -2.94 8.09
CA TYR A 140 11.16 -1.72 8.48
C TYR A 140 10.83 -1.31 9.92
N ALA A 141 9.56 -1.46 10.33
CA ALA A 141 9.17 -1.20 11.72
C ALA A 141 9.87 -2.13 12.71
N SER A 142 10.04 -3.42 12.36
CA SER A 142 10.77 -4.39 13.19
C SER A 142 12.28 -4.08 13.32
N MET A 143 12.83 -3.33 12.35
CA MET A 143 14.21 -2.83 12.39
C MET A 143 14.39 -1.53 13.20
N GLY A 144 13.33 -1.04 13.84
CA GLY A 144 13.36 0.13 14.73
C GLY A 144 12.97 1.45 14.06
N ILE A 145 12.50 1.45 12.81
CA ILE A 145 11.98 2.66 12.16
C ILE A 145 10.60 2.99 12.74
N ARG A 146 10.37 4.26 13.04
CA ARG A 146 9.11 4.71 13.62
C ARG A 146 7.92 4.46 12.69
N ILE A 147 6.92 3.77 13.21
CA ILE A 147 5.72 3.31 12.47
C ILE A 147 4.90 4.50 11.95
N ASP A 148 4.81 5.59 12.70
CA ASP A 148 4.06 6.79 12.31
C ASP A 148 4.58 7.40 11.00
N TYR A 149 5.90 7.47 10.80
CA TYR A 149 6.49 7.93 9.54
C TYR A 149 6.26 6.94 8.39
N LEU A 150 6.38 5.65 8.67
CA LEU A 150 6.13 4.61 7.67
C LEU A 150 4.69 4.63 7.16
N LEU A 151 3.72 4.72 8.07
CA LEU A 151 2.31 4.82 7.72
C LEU A 151 2.01 6.11 6.95
N ALA A 152 2.56 7.24 7.43
CA ALA A 152 2.40 8.51 6.73
C ALA A 152 2.92 8.43 5.30
N ALA A 153 4.12 7.87 5.10
CA ALA A 153 4.72 7.69 3.77
C ALA A 153 3.85 6.79 2.88
N ALA A 154 3.36 5.66 3.40
CA ALA A 154 2.52 4.73 2.65
C ALA A 154 1.22 5.37 2.17
N PHE A 155 0.52 6.10 3.05
CA PHE A 155 -0.73 6.76 2.67
C PHE A 155 -0.51 7.97 1.76
N MET A 156 0.61 8.68 1.87
CA MET A 156 0.92 9.82 1.01
C MET A 156 1.50 9.41 -0.34
N SER A 157 2.04 8.21 -0.47
CA SER A 157 2.57 7.70 -1.74
C SER A 157 1.50 7.58 -2.83
N ALA A 158 0.28 7.19 -2.47
CA ALA A 158 -0.81 7.04 -3.43
C ALA A 158 -1.23 8.37 -4.08
N PRO A 159 -1.65 9.41 -3.33
CA PRO A 159 -1.98 10.70 -3.95
C PRO A 159 -0.76 11.38 -4.59
N GLY A 160 0.44 11.22 -4.02
CA GLY A 160 1.68 11.73 -4.60
C GLY A 160 2.02 11.10 -5.94
N GLY A 161 1.91 9.77 -6.04
CA GLY A 161 2.10 9.03 -7.30
C GLY A 161 1.08 9.39 -8.37
N ILE A 162 -0.20 9.54 -7.98
CA ILE A 162 -1.27 10.00 -8.88
C ILE A 162 -0.95 11.41 -9.42
N LEU A 163 -0.58 12.34 -8.54
CA LEU A 163 -0.23 13.71 -8.92
C LEU A 163 0.91 13.72 -9.94
N MET A 164 1.98 13.00 -9.65
CA MET A 164 3.13 12.92 -10.57
C MET A 164 2.76 12.28 -11.90
N ALA A 165 1.97 11.21 -11.89
CA ALA A 165 1.50 10.57 -13.11
C ALA A 165 0.69 11.52 -14.00
N LYS A 166 -0.23 12.29 -13.40
CA LYS A 166 -1.08 13.23 -14.15
C LYS A 166 -0.35 14.49 -14.61
N ILE A 167 0.75 14.87 -13.94
CA ILE A 167 1.63 15.93 -14.43
C ILE A 167 2.44 15.46 -15.64
N MET A 168 2.95 14.22 -15.60
CA MET A 168 3.78 13.66 -16.66
C MET A 168 2.97 13.22 -17.89
N MET A 169 1.79 12.66 -17.65
CA MET A 169 0.88 12.15 -18.69
C MET A 169 -0.57 12.51 -18.33
N PRO A 170 -1.03 13.71 -18.72
CA PRO A 170 -2.39 14.17 -18.45
C PRO A 170 -3.44 13.31 -19.15
N ASP A 171 -4.64 13.23 -18.56
CA ASP A 171 -5.78 12.58 -19.22
C ASP A 171 -6.18 13.30 -20.49
N VAL A 172 -6.41 12.53 -21.55
CA VAL A 172 -6.92 13.08 -22.83
C VAL A 172 -8.40 13.46 -22.64
N PRO A 173 -8.79 14.69 -22.97
CA PRO A 173 -10.19 15.11 -22.89
C PRO A 173 -11.11 14.24 -23.77
N PRO A 174 -12.35 13.95 -23.34
CA PRO A 174 -13.28 13.16 -24.15
C PRO A 174 -13.53 13.71 -25.55
N ALA A 175 -13.44 15.03 -25.73
CA ALA A 175 -13.59 15.69 -27.02
C ALA A 175 -12.48 15.31 -28.02
N ALA A 176 -11.24 15.23 -27.57
CA ALA A 176 -10.10 14.83 -28.41
C ALA A 176 -10.17 13.36 -28.85
N LEU A 177 -10.79 12.49 -28.04
CA LEU A 177 -11.04 11.10 -28.37
C LEU A 177 -12.12 10.92 -29.46
N ALA A 178 -13.04 11.87 -29.57
CA ALA A 178 -14.11 11.84 -30.57
C ALA A 178 -13.62 12.33 -31.96
N GLU A 179 -12.55 13.12 -32.02
CA GLU A 179 -11.99 13.67 -33.26
C GLU A 179 -10.97 12.77 -33.96
N GLY A 180 -10.65 11.59 -33.40
CA GLY A 180 -9.81 10.57 -34.04
C GLY A 180 -8.40 11.06 -34.35
N ASP A 181 -7.71 11.66 -33.37
CA ASP A 181 -6.32 12.08 -33.54
C ASP A 181 -5.43 10.86 -33.84
N PRO A 182 -4.83 10.79 -35.04
CA PRO A 182 -3.99 9.66 -35.44
C PRO A 182 -2.67 9.54 -34.65
N ALA A 183 -2.41 10.43 -33.70
CA ALA A 183 -1.22 10.41 -32.82
C ALA A 183 -1.46 9.67 -31.49
N LEU A 184 -2.65 9.10 -31.28
CA LEU A 184 -3.04 8.26 -30.16
C LEU A 184 -3.26 6.83 -30.65
#